data_77c1ce0bc2799e509d0d0faeb8eb4747
#
_entry.id   77c1ce0bc2799e509d0d0faeb8eb4747
#
_cell.length_a   1.000
_cell.length_b   1.000
_cell.length_c   1.000
_cell.angle_alpha   90.00
_cell.angle_beta   90.00
_cell.angle_gamma   90.00
#
_symmetry.space_group_name_H-M   'P 1'
#
loop_
_entity.id
_entity.type
_entity.pdbx_description
1 polymer ?
#
loop_
_entity_poly.entity_id
_entity_poly.type
_entity_poly.pdbx_seq_one_letter_code
_entity_poly.pdbx_strand_id
1 'polypeptide(L)'
;MSLDVALARMAEIQAMLQPRVAAPAATATSSTATATSPTATAASFAGVLGQATAAGATTAAAPVAATGTGAGAKMVALAQAEIGQTEQPPGSNDSPRIAEYRTATAGSGVGPWCNYFVSWAAKQAGAPLGEQGQGFGAVAATWDWAQRTGRAIQPTEKPNLGDLIVWDGRHIGMVESVLPDGRIQTIEGNSSNMVTRRVHSANGDGATGYVRMG
;
A
#
# COMPACT_ATOMS: atom_id res chain seq x y z
N MET A 1 -12.89 16.75 -39.35
CA MET A 1 -13.48 15.42 -39.11
C MET A 1 -14.98 15.62 -39.04
N SER A 2 -15.75 14.84 -39.84
CA SER A 2 -17.20 14.96 -39.91
C SER A 2 -17.84 14.42 -38.63
N LEU A 3 -18.96 15.02 -38.23
CA LEU A 3 -19.74 14.64 -37.04
C LEU A 3 -20.14 13.15 -37.09
N ASP A 4 -20.41 12.64 -38.28
CA ASP A 4 -20.76 11.24 -38.52
C ASP A 4 -19.67 10.24 -38.13
N VAL A 5 -18.38 10.59 -38.34
CA VAL A 5 -17.25 9.74 -37.98
C VAL A 5 -17.07 9.70 -36.43
N ALA A 6 -17.38 10.78 -35.75
CA ALA A 6 -17.33 10.81 -34.29
C ALA A 6 -18.45 9.98 -33.65
N LEU A 7 -19.67 10.05 -34.21
CA LEU A 7 -20.81 9.26 -33.74
C LEU A 7 -20.62 7.75 -33.99
N ALA A 8 -20.04 7.37 -35.14
CA ALA A 8 -19.73 5.97 -35.44
C ALA A 8 -18.71 5.38 -34.43
N ARG A 9 -17.67 6.13 -34.07
CA ARG A 9 -16.69 5.70 -33.05
C ARG A 9 -17.30 5.57 -31.66
N MET A 10 -18.21 6.44 -31.28
CA MET A 10 -18.90 6.33 -29.98
C MET A 10 -19.77 5.06 -29.90
N ALA A 11 -20.46 4.71 -30.99
CA ALA A 11 -21.26 3.49 -31.06
C ALA A 11 -20.41 2.22 -30.94
N GLU A 12 -19.23 2.22 -31.57
CA GLU A 12 -18.27 1.10 -31.50
C GLU A 12 -17.73 0.87 -30.09
N ILE A 13 -17.41 1.96 -29.39
CA ILE A 13 -16.94 1.90 -27.98
C ILE A 13 -18.06 1.40 -27.06
N GLN A 14 -19.30 1.83 -27.27
CA GLN A 14 -20.43 1.36 -26.47
C GLN A 14 -20.73 -0.13 -26.69
N ALA A 15 -20.55 -0.65 -27.92
CA ALA A 15 -20.70 -2.07 -28.21
C ALA A 15 -19.65 -2.96 -27.51
N MET A 16 -18.45 -2.43 -27.32
CA MET A 16 -17.36 -3.14 -26.57
C MET A 16 -17.58 -3.18 -25.06
N LEU A 17 -18.40 -2.31 -24.50
CA LEU A 17 -18.67 -2.21 -23.06
C LEU A 17 -19.88 -3.03 -22.60
N GLN A 18 -20.64 -3.67 -23.53
CA GLN A 18 -21.77 -4.51 -23.15
C GLN A 18 -21.30 -5.89 -22.68
N PRO A 19 -21.72 -6.37 -21.49
CA PRO A 19 -21.39 -7.71 -21.02
C PRO A 19 -22.04 -8.76 -21.96
N ARG A 20 -21.21 -9.66 -22.49
CA ARG A 20 -21.63 -10.76 -23.36
C ARG A 20 -22.45 -11.74 -22.54
N VAL A 21 -23.78 -11.70 -22.70
CA VAL A 21 -24.69 -12.68 -22.10
C VAL A 21 -24.49 -13.99 -22.83
N ALA A 22 -24.03 -15.03 -22.14
CA ALA A 22 -23.88 -16.37 -22.68
C ALA A 22 -25.27 -16.96 -22.97
N ALA A 23 -25.48 -17.49 -24.20
CA ALA A 23 -26.69 -18.15 -24.60
C ALA A 23 -26.89 -19.48 -23.82
N PRO A 24 -28.16 -19.88 -23.50
CA PRO A 24 -28.43 -21.13 -22.80
C PRO A 24 -28.14 -22.35 -23.67
N ALA A 25 -27.43 -23.33 -23.12
CA ALA A 25 -27.14 -24.62 -23.76
C ALA A 25 -28.43 -25.46 -23.89
N ALA A 26 -28.58 -26.05 -25.08
CA ALA A 26 -29.70 -26.89 -25.45
C ALA A 26 -29.73 -28.20 -24.63
N THR A 27 -30.95 -28.56 -24.24
CA THR A 27 -31.34 -29.80 -23.57
C THR A 27 -31.11 -31.02 -24.47
N ALA A 28 -30.36 -32.01 -24.06
CA ALA A 28 -30.30 -33.32 -24.69
C ALA A 28 -30.96 -34.35 -23.76
N THR A 29 -31.84 -35.08 -24.37
CA THR A 29 -32.81 -36.06 -23.88
C THR A 29 -32.16 -37.31 -23.22
N SER A 30 -32.87 -37.85 -22.25
CA SER A 30 -32.64 -39.08 -21.49
C SER A 30 -32.39 -40.33 -22.34
N SER A 31 -31.50 -41.20 -21.88
CA SER A 31 -31.59 -42.64 -22.09
C SER A 31 -31.27 -43.35 -20.80
N THR A 32 -32.26 -44.11 -20.34
CA THR A 32 -32.27 -44.97 -19.16
C THR A 32 -31.33 -46.16 -19.36
N ALA A 33 -30.39 -46.38 -18.45
CA ALA A 33 -29.76 -47.67 -18.27
C ALA A 33 -29.54 -47.90 -16.76
N THR A 34 -30.23 -48.94 -16.29
CA THR A 34 -30.19 -49.48 -14.95
C THR A 34 -28.88 -50.24 -14.74
N ALA A 35 -28.11 -49.90 -13.72
CA ALA A 35 -27.15 -50.83 -13.10
C ALA A 35 -26.65 -50.29 -11.75
N THR A 36 -27.03 -51.04 -10.71
CA THR A 36 -26.29 -51.40 -9.48
C THR A 36 -25.32 -50.38 -8.84
N SER A 37 -25.67 -49.98 -7.62
CA SER A 37 -24.79 -49.36 -6.64
C SER A 37 -23.49 -50.15 -6.40
N PRO A 38 -22.41 -49.41 -6.09
CA PRO A 38 -21.88 -49.55 -4.75
C PRO A 38 -21.72 -48.20 -4.05
N THR A 39 -22.18 -48.19 -2.82
CA THR A 39 -21.95 -47.17 -1.83
C THR A 39 -20.46 -47.08 -1.52
N ALA A 40 -19.81 -46.03 -1.96
CA ALA A 40 -18.47 -45.67 -1.47
C ALA A 40 -18.22 -44.16 -1.65
N THR A 41 -18.29 -43.47 -0.54
CA THR A 41 -17.46 -42.35 -0.13
C THR A 41 -17.56 -41.02 -0.91
N ALA A 42 -18.65 -40.30 -0.69
CA ALA A 42 -18.71 -38.87 -0.95
C ALA A 42 -17.84 -38.03 0.03
N ALA A 43 -17.17 -38.68 0.99
CA ALA A 43 -16.34 -38.02 2.01
C ALA A 43 -14.90 -37.72 1.57
N SER A 44 -14.41 -38.32 0.47
CA SER A 44 -13.01 -38.18 0.07
C SER A 44 -12.73 -36.96 -0.80
N PHE A 45 -13.71 -36.46 -1.53
CA PHE A 45 -13.45 -35.31 -2.43
C PHE A 45 -13.41 -33.96 -1.68
N ALA A 46 -14.26 -33.79 -0.67
CA ALA A 46 -14.20 -32.62 0.19
C ALA A 46 -12.93 -32.58 1.05
N GLY A 47 -12.44 -33.75 1.49
CA GLY A 47 -11.19 -33.87 2.23
C GLY A 47 -9.94 -33.57 1.39
N VAL A 48 -9.92 -34.01 0.12
CA VAL A 48 -8.81 -33.73 -0.80
C VAL A 48 -8.82 -32.27 -1.26
N LEU A 49 -9.97 -31.66 -1.44
CA LEU A 49 -10.07 -30.22 -1.76
C LEU A 49 -9.63 -29.36 -0.58
N GLY A 50 -9.95 -29.73 0.64
CA GLY A 50 -9.50 -29.05 1.86
C GLY A 50 -7.99 -29.17 2.09
N GLN A 51 -7.36 -30.28 1.73
CA GLN A 51 -5.91 -30.45 1.83
C GLN A 51 -5.15 -29.76 0.68
N ALA A 52 -5.71 -29.70 -0.53
CA ALA A 52 -5.09 -28.99 -1.66
C ALA A 52 -5.09 -27.46 -1.46
N THR A 53 -6.08 -26.89 -0.76
CA THR A 53 -6.10 -25.48 -0.41
C THR A 53 -5.18 -25.17 0.78
N ALA A 54 -4.84 -26.15 1.62
CA ALA A 54 -3.92 -25.96 2.75
C ALA A 54 -2.44 -26.06 2.36
N ALA A 55 -2.09 -26.71 1.22
CA ALA A 55 -0.71 -26.89 0.78
C ALA A 55 -0.19 -25.76 -0.14
N GLY A 56 -1.05 -24.80 -0.53
CA GLY A 56 -0.69 -23.65 -1.38
C GLY A 56 -0.58 -22.32 -0.65
N ALA A 57 -0.82 -22.28 0.65
CA ALA A 57 -0.56 -21.12 1.45
C ALA A 57 0.93 -21.08 1.83
N THR A 58 1.78 -20.52 0.95
CA THR A 58 2.94 -19.79 1.45
C THR A 58 2.40 -18.83 2.48
N THR A 59 2.70 -19.08 3.75
CA THR A 59 2.45 -18.16 4.84
C THR A 59 3.16 -16.85 4.54
N ALA A 60 2.50 -15.95 3.78
CA ALA A 60 2.72 -14.54 3.98
C ALA A 60 2.42 -14.33 5.47
N ALA A 61 3.46 -14.09 6.26
CA ALA A 61 3.31 -13.75 7.65
C ALA A 61 2.23 -12.66 7.71
N ALA A 62 1.12 -12.96 8.38
CA ALA A 62 0.08 -11.98 8.57
C ALA A 62 0.77 -10.72 9.14
N PRO A 63 0.45 -9.52 8.64
CA PRO A 63 1.02 -8.31 9.20
C PRO A 63 0.70 -8.34 10.69
N VAL A 64 1.74 -8.34 11.53
CA VAL A 64 1.58 -8.23 12.98
C VAL A 64 0.89 -6.89 13.15
N ALA A 65 -0.39 -6.91 13.52
CA ALA A 65 -1.12 -5.69 13.77
C ALA A 65 -0.29 -4.86 14.75
N ALA A 66 -0.04 -3.59 14.39
CA ALA A 66 0.74 -2.68 15.21
C ALA A 66 0.02 -2.48 16.55
N THR A 67 0.33 -3.33 17.53
CA THR A 67 -0.25 -3.29 18.87
C THR A 67 0.48 -2.25 19.72
N GLY A 68 0.40 -0.98 19.31
CA GLY A 68 0.90 0.15 20.05
C GLY A 68 -0.18 1.22 20.17
N THR A 69 -0.31 1.85 21.35
CA THR A 69 -1.22 2.97 21.58
C THR A 69 -0.60 4.33 21.21
N GLY A 70 0.70 4.36 20.91
CA GLY A 70 1.44 5.58 20.57
C GLY A 70 1.14 6.14 19.17
N ALA A 71 1.62 7.36 18.94
CA ALA A 71 1.46 8.04 17.64
C ALA A 71 2.04 7.23 16.48
N GLY A 72 3.22 6.60 16.66
CA GLY A 72 3.86 5.76 15.67
C GLY A 72 2.99 4.59 15.21
N ALA A 73 2.32 3.89 16.16
CA ALA A 73 1.42 2.79 15.81
C ALA A 73 0.20 3.27 15.03
N LYS A 74 -0.37 4.44 15.38
CA LYS A 74 -1.47 5.05 14.64
C LYS A 74 -1.05 5.45 13.23
N MET A 75 0.15 6.02 13.08
CA MET A 75 0.74 6.36 11.78
C MET A 75 0.84 5.12 10.88
N VAL A 76 1.37 4.02 11.42
CA VAL A 76 1.51 2.76 10.68
C VAL A 76 0.15 2.21 10.27
N ALA A 77 -0.83 2.19 11.17
CA ALA A 77 -2.19 1.71 10.84
C ALA A 77 -2.83 2.55 9.72
N LEU A 78 -2.67 3.88 9.74
CA LEU A 78 -3.12 4.77 8.67
C LEU A 78 -2.40 4.46 7.35
N ALA A 79 -1.07 4.32 7.40
CA ALA A 79 -0.26 4.03 6.22
C ALA A 79 -0.61 2.66 5.59
N GLN A 80 -0.92 1.65 6.41
CA GLN A 80 -1.35 0.32 5.94
C GLN A 80 -2.65 0.40 5.13
N ALA A 81 -3.59 1.25 5.54
CA ALA A 81 -4.86 1.45 4.84
C ALA A 81 -4.68 2.13 3.46
N GLU A 82 -3.57 2.82 3.25
CA GLU A 82 -3.27 3.54 2.00
C GLU A 82 -2.48 2.70 0.98
N ILE A 83 -2.04 1.50 1.34
CA ILE A 83 -1.25 0.65 0.43
C ILE A 83 -2.02 0.40 -0.87
N GLY A 84 -1.36 0.64 -2.01
CA GLY A 84 -1.95 0.54 -3.33
C GLY A 84 -2.50 1.85 -3.89
N GLN A 85 -2.53 2.95 -3.13
CA GLN A 85 -2.85 4.27 -3.69
C GLN A 85 -1.78 4.67 -4.70
N THR A 86 -2.21 5.12 -5.88
CA THR A 86 -1.34 5.42 -7.02
C THR A 86 -1.57 6.83 -7.55
N GLU A 87 -0.61 7.28 -8.33
CA GLU A 87 -0.74 8.48 -9.16
C GLU A 87 -1.77 8.28 -10.29
N GLN A 88 -2.48 9.35 -10.61
CA GLN A 88 -3.47 9.39 -11.68
C GLN A 88 -3.39 10.76 -12.39
N PRO A 89 -2.89 10.79 -13.66
CA PRO A 89 -2.32 9.66 -14.42
C PRO A 89 -0.95 9.21 -13.86
N PRO A 90 -0.47 8.00 -14.22
CA PRO A 90 0.84 7.52 -13.78
C PRO A 90 1.96 8.50 -14.14
N GLY A 91 2.89 8.76 -13.20
CA GLY A 91 4.00 9.72 -13.36
C GLY A 91 3.62 11.18 -13.14
N SER A 92 2.37 11.48 -12.75
CA SER A 92 1.91 12.87 -12.54
C SER A 92 2.29 13.46 -11.18
N ASN A 93 2.73 12.66 -10.23
CA ASN A 93 2.86 13.02 -8.82
C ASN A 93 1.55 13.54 -8.22
N ASP A 94 0.40 13.15 -8.76
CA ASP A 94 -0.90 13.63 -8.31
C ASP A 94 -2.00 12.57 -8.46
N SER A 95 -3.02 12.72 -7.65
CA SER A 95 -4.34 12.09 -7.72
C SER A 95 -5.23 12.77 -6.68
N PRO A 96 -6.55 12.56 -6.66
CA PRO A 96 -7.39 13.09 -5.60
C PRO A 96 -6.88 12.70 -4.20
N ARG A 97 -6.39 11.46 -4.03
CA ARG A 97 -5.85 11.02 -2.73
C ARG A 97 -4.50 11.64 -2.39
N ILE A 98 -3.59 11.78 -3.36
CA ILE A 98 -2.30 12.44 -3.17
C ILE A 98 -2.50 13.94 -2.85
N ALA A 99 -3.49 14.57 -3.46
CA ALA A 99 -3.86 15.94 -3.13
C ALA A 99 -4.27 16.09 -1.64
N GLU A 100 -4.95 15.08 -1.06
CA GLU A 100 -5.25 15.06 0.37
C GLU A 100 -3.99 14.94 1.23
N TYR A 101 -3.02 14.09 0.86
CA TYR A 101 -1.73 14.02 1.59
C TYR A 101 -1.03 15.39 1.59
N ARG A 102 -1.05 16.08 0.44
CA ARG A 102 -0.44 17.40 0.27
C ARG A 102 -1.05 18.46 1.18
N THR A 103 -2.31 18.34 1.61
CA THR A 103 -2.94 19.28 2.56
C THR A 103 -2.27 19.31 3.93
N ALA A 104 -1.48 18.30 4.26
CA ALA A 104 -0.72 18.27 5.51
C ALA A 104 0.58 19.07 5.45
N THR A 105 0.93 19.64 4.30
CA THR A 105 2.16 20.40 4.06
C THR A 105 1.83 21.79 3.53
N ALA A 106 2.11 22.83 4.33
CA ALA A 106 1.76 24.19 3.97
C ALA A 106 2.50 24.66 2.70
N GLY A 107 1.74 25.16 1.71
CA GLY A 107 2.30 25.79 0.51
C GLY A 107 2.94 24.85 -0.51
N SER A 108 2.82 23.53 -0.35
CA SER A 108 3.40 22.57 -1.29
C SER A 108 2.55 22.46 -2.57
N GLY A 109 3.21 22.47 -3.73
CA GLY A 109 2.60 22.22 -5.04
C GLY A 109 2.56 20.73 -5.40
N VAL A 110 2.15 20.41 -6.63
CA VAL A 110 2.28 19.06 -7.21
C VAL A 110 3.77 18.74 -7.39
N GLY A 111 4.20 17.57 -6.91
CA GLY A 111 5.59 17.13 -6.96
C GLY A 111 5.81 15.86 -6.17
N PRO A 112 7.05 15.39 -5.97
CA PRO A 112 7.36 14.17 -5.22
C PRO A 112 6.69 14.16 -3.86
N TRP A 113 5.87 13.14 -3.60
CA TRP A 113 4.90 13.15 -2.50
C TRP A 113 5.23 12.18 -1.36
N CYS A 114 6.44 11.60 -1.32
CA CYS A 114 6.85 10.74 -0.20
C CYS A 114 6.72 11.46 1.15
N ASN A 115 7.15 12.73 1.20
CA ASN A 115 7.08 13.52 2.42
C ASN A 115 5.67 14.06 2.72
N TYR A 116 4.83 14.28 1.70
CA TYR A 116 3.41 14.61 1.90
C TYR A 116 2.68 13.47 2.62
N PHE A 117 2.93 12.24 2.18
CA PHE A 117 2.34 11.03 2.75
C PHE A 117 2.68 10.86 4.23
N VAL A 118 3.96 10.94 4.60
CA VAL A 118 4.35 10.79 6.02
C VAL A 118 3.88 11.99 6.86
N SER A 119 3.88 13.21 6.32
CA SER A 119 3.34 14.40 7.00
C SER A 119 1.84 14.25 7.26
N TRP A 120 1.09 13.73 6.30
CA TRP A 120 -0.34 13.45 6.43
C TRP A 120 -0.58 12.39 7.51
N ALA A 121 0.12 11.25 7.46
CA ALA A 121 -0.03 10.19 8.45
C ALA A 121 0.28 10.68 9.87
N ALA A 122 1.35 11.45 10.03
CA ALA A 122 1.74 12.05 11.31
C ALA A 122 0.65 13.01 11.84
N LYS A 123 0.10 13.87 10.97
CA LYS A 123 -0.98 14.79 11.32
C LYS A 123 -2.24 14.04 11.76
N GLN A 124 -2.67 13.02 10.99
CA GLN A 124 -3.84 12.21 11.33
C GLN A 124 -3.65 11.41 12.63
N ALA A 125 -2.42 11.00 12.93
CA ALA A 125 -2.09 10.29 14.16
C ALA A 125 -2.03 11.20 15.41
N GLY A 126 -2.11 12.53 15.22
CA GLY A 126 -2.01 13.51 16.30
C GLY A 126 -0.57 13.88 16.69
N ALA A 127 0.41 13.57 15.83
CA ALA A 127 1.83 13.91 16.01
C ALA A 127 2.40 14.65 14.78
N PRO A 128 1.83 15.80 14.39
CA PRO A 128 2.21 16.48 13.17
C PRO A 128 3.68 16.90 13.17
N LEU A 129 4.30 16.86 11.98
CA LEU A 129 5.70 17.26 11.80
C LEU A 129 5.83 18.78 11.85
N GLY A 130 6.97 19.24 12.38
CA GLY A 130 7.29 20.66 12.47
C GLY A 130 6.96 21.26 13.84
N GLU A 131 7.62 22.35 14.18
CA GLU A 131 7.47 23.03 15.47
C GLU A 131 6.04 23.58 15.71
N GLN A 132 5.33 23.88 14.63
CA GLN A 132 3.95 24.34 14.66
C GLN A 132 2.97 23.32 14.05
N GLY A 133 3.45 22.09 13.77
CA GLY A 133 2.65 21.05 13.14
C GLY A 133 2.29 21.33 11.67
N GLN A 134 3.08 22.18 11.00
CA GLN A 134 2.82 22.62 9.63
C GLN A 134 3.07 21.55 8.57
N GLY A 135 3.75 20.44 8.93
CA GLY A 135 4.25 19.44 7.99
C GLY A 135 5.34 20.00 7.06
N PHE A 136 5.94 19.13 6.29
CA PHE A 136 7.00 19.51 5.36
C PHE A 136 6.75 18.91 3.98
N GLY A 137 6.98 19.70 2.93
CA GLY A 137 6.93 19.22 1.55
C GLY A 137 8.23 18.54 1.13
N ALA A 138 9.38 18.98 1.67
CA ALA A 138 10.70 18.46 1.35
C ALA A 138 11.25 17.56 2.44
N VAL A 139 11.86 16.43 2.05
CA VAL A 139 12.47 15.46 2.98
C VAL A 139 13.61 16.09 3.76
N ALA A 140 14.47 16.90 3.10
CA ALA A 140 15.54 17.61 3.77
C ALA A 140 15.04 18.49 4.93
N ALA A 141 13.91 19.18 4.74
CA ALA A 141 13.32 20.00 5.81
C ALA A 141 12.84 19.17 7.02
N THR A 142 12.32 17.97 6.77
CA THR A 142 11.98 17.03 7.84
C THR A 142 13.22 16.57 8.60
N TRP A 143 14.30 16.26 7.89
CA TRP A 143 15.56 15.85 8.51
C TRP A 143 16.20 16.97 9.32
N ASP A 144 16.26 18.19 8.78
CA ASP A 144 16.77 19.38 9.49
C ASP A 144 15.95 19.67 10.76
N TRP A 145 14.62 19.53 10.69
CA TRP A 145 13.76 19.65 11.86
C TRP A 145 14.08 18.57 12.90
N ALA A 146 14.25 17.32 12.47
CA ALA A 146 14.57 16.23 13.38
C ALA A 146 15.90 16.45 14.11
N GLN A 147 16.90 16.97 13.41
CA GLN A 147 18.20 17.31 13.98
C GLN A 147 18.08 18.43 15.02
N ARG A 148 17.39 19.52 14.69
CA ARG A 148 17.22 20.67 15.62
C ARG A 148 16.42 20.33 16.86
N THR A 149 15.51 19.37 16.78
CA THR A 149 14.59 19.00 17.88
C THR A 149 15.03 17.75 18.64
N GLY A 150 16.21 17.20 18.34
CA GLY A 150 16.74 16.00 18.98
C GLY A 150 15.97 14.71 18.67
N ARG A 151 15.23 14.69 17.55
CA ARG A 151 14.48 13.53 17.05
C ARG A 151 15.26 12.68 16.06
N ALA A 152 16.40 13.22 15.56
CA ALA A 152 17.26 12.50 14.64
C ALA A 152 18.00 11.38 15.36
N ILE A 153 17.94 10.18 14.80
CA ILE A 153 18.55 8.95 15.31
C ILE A 153 19.52 8.43 14.27
N GLN A 154 20.66 7.92 14.71
CA GLN A 154 21.69 7.40 13.81
C GLN A 154 21.19 6.13 13.09
N PRO A 155 21.66 5.89 11.85
CA PRO A 155 21.22 4.72 11.07
C PRO A 155 21.71 3.38 11.68
N THR A 156 22.67 3.42 12.61
CA THR A 156 23.17 2.27 13.36
C THR A 156 22.31 1.91 14.57
N GLU A 157 21.40 2.78 14.96
CA GLU A 157 20.47 2.52 16.06
C GLU A 157 19.21 1.82 15.54
N LYS A 158 18.60 1.00 16.40
CA LYS A 158 17.37 0.30 16.05
C LYS A 158 16.19 1.27 16.01
N PRO A 159 15.48 1.38 14.87
CA PRO A 159 14.29 2.20 14.81
C PRO A 159 13.12 1.54 15.56
N ASN A 160 12.17 2.38 15.96
CA ASN A 160 10.89 1.95 16.52
C ASN A 160 9.81 1.90 15.42
N LEU A 161 8.73 1.19 15.71
CA LEU A 161 7.51 1.23 14.92
C LEU A 161 7.03 2.69 14.75
N GLY A 162 6.79 3.09 13.50
CA GLY A 162 6.33 4.42 13.15
C GLY A 162 7.41 5.50 13.06
N ASP A 163 8.67 5.20 13.41
CA ASP A 163 9.77 6.12 13.11
C ASP A 163 9.86 6.32 11.59
N LEU A 164 10.28 7.51 11.17
CA LEU A 164 10.52 7.76 9.76
C LEU A 164 11.97 7.41 9.41
N ILE A 165 12.18 6.76 8.28
CA ILE A 165 13.50 6.46 7.73
C ILE A 165 13.79 7.43 6.59
N VAL A 166 14.99 8.02 6.56
CA VAL A 166 15.38 9.08 5.62
C VAL A 166 16.57 8.64 4.77
N TRP A 167 16.52 8.89 3.46
CA TRP A 167 17.61 8.66 2.50
C TRP A 167 18.01 9.96 1.80
N ASP A 168 19.19 10.46 2.10
CA ASP A 168 19.84 11.62 1.44
C ASP A 168 18.97 12.87 1.28
N GLY A 169 17.97 13.08 2.15
CA GLY A 169 17.03 14.19 2.02
C GLY A 169 16.16 14.13 0.76
N ARG A 170 16.17 13.01 0.03
CA ARG A 170 15.42 12.80 -1.22
C ARG A 170 14.25 11.86 -1.10
N HIS A 171 14.34 10.87 -0.21
CA HIS A 171 13.27 9.91 0.04
C HIS A 171 13.06 9.69 1.53
N ILE A 172 11.82 9.35 1.88
CA ILE A 172 11.41 9.09 3.25
C ILE A 172 10.32 8.02 3.27
N GLY A 173 10.40 7.13 4.23
CA GLY A 173 9.40 6.10 4.49
C GLY A 173 9.06 6.04 5.98
N MET A 174 8.15 5.16 6.32
CA MET A 174 7.71 4.89 7.69
C MET A 174 8.08 3.46 8.06
N VAL A 175 8.75 3.27 9.19
CA VAL A 175 9.10 1.94 9.70
C VAL A 175 7.83 1.22 10.16
N GLU A 176 7.47 0.15 9.46
CA GLU A 176 6.34 -0.71 9.81
C GLU A 176 6.74 -1.78 10.84
N SER A 177 7.94 -2.35 10.69
CA SER A 177 8.50 -3.30 11.65
C SER A 177 9.99 -3.54 11.43
N VAL A 178 10.66 -4.05 12.47
CA VAL A 178 11.99 -4.65 12.35
C VAL A 178 11.80 -6.16 12.41
N LEU A 179 12.19 -6.84 11.33
CA LEU A 179 12.05 -8.28 11.18
C LEU A 179 13.00 -9.06 12.10
N PRO A 180 12.75 -10.36 12.36
CA PRO A 180 13.61 -11.15 13.25
C PRO A 180 15.08 -11.25 12.80
N ASP A 181 15.35 -11.13 11.50
CA ASP A 181 16.70 -11.10 10.92
C ASP A 181 17.35 -9.72 10.90
N GLY A 182 16.70 -8.71 11.51
CA GLY A 182 17.16 -7.33 11.60
C GLY A 182 16.79 -6.45 10.41
N ARG A 183 16.25 -6.99 9.32
CA ARG A 183 15.77 -6.21 8.18
C ARG A 183 14.63 -5.29 8.60
N ILE A 184 14.48 -4.18 7.90
CA ILE A 184 13.50 -3.14 8.20
C ILE A 184 12.41 -3.18 7.15
N GLN A 185 11.18 -3.41 7.58
CA GLN A 185 10.00 -3.30 6.73
C GLN A 185 9.43 -1.90 6.85
N THR A 186 9.17 -1.27 5.71
CA THR A 186 8.65 0.10 5.61
C THR A 186 7.35 0.16 4.83
N ILE A 187 6.61 1.26 5.01
CA ILE A 187 5.56 1.71 4.11
C ILE A 187 5.98 3.07 3.57
N GLU A 188 5.99 3.21 2.25
CA GLU A 188 6.53 4.37 1.55
C GLU A 188 5.54 4.94 0.56
N GLY A 189 5.32 6.24 0.61
CA GLY A 189 4.63 6.99 -0.44
C GLY A 189 5.60 7.34 -1.58
N ASN A 190 5.07 7.45 -2.79
CA ASN A 190 5.85 7.76 -4.00
C ASN A 190 7.00 6.75 -4.29
N SER A 191 6.85 5.54 -3.82
CA SER A 191 7.77 4.45 -4.13
C SER A 191 7.19 3.66 -5.32
N SER A 192 7.80 3.80 -6.50
CA SER A 192 7.24 3.35 -7.78
C SER A 192 5.86 3.96 -8.09
N ASN A 193 5.69 5.26 -7.82
CA ASN A 193 4.47 6.04 -8.05
C ASN A 193 3.25 5.56 -7.23
N MET A 194 3.48 4.87 -6.11
CA MET A 194 2.40 4.36 -5.25
C MET A 194 2.79 4.36 -3.77
N VAL A 195 1.81 4.08 -2.91
CA VAL A 195 2.05 3.67 -1.52
C VAL A 195 2.31 2.17 -1.51
N THR A 196 3.49 1.76 -1.07
CA THR A 196 3.88 0.34 -1.09
C THR A 196 4.73 -0.06 0.10
N ARG A 197 4.77 -1.36 0.41
CA ARG A 197 5.73 -1.94 1.34
C ARG A 197 7.07 -2.18 0.67
N ARG A 198 8.14 -1.96 1.43
CA ARG A 198 9.50 -2.34 1.08
C ARG A 198 10.16 -3.07 2.24
N VAL A 199 11.19 -3.84 1.94
CA VAL A 199 12.05 -4.46 2.95
C VAL A 199 13.48 -4.06 2.62
N HIS A 200 14.10 -3.40 3.58
CA HIS A 200 15.49 -2.93 3.52
C HIS A 200 16.39 -3.79 4.38
N SER A 201 17.68 -3.77 4.11
CA SER A 201 18.69 -4.39 4.98
C SER A 201 18.68 -3.77 6.39
N ALA A 202 19.39 -4.37 7.32
CA ALA A 202 19.44 -3.91 8.72
C ALA A 202 19.99 -2.48 8.88
N ASN A 203 20.79 -1.98 7.91
CA ASN A 203 21.28 -0.61 7.86
C ASN A 203 20.37 0.33 7.05
N GLY A 204 19.16 -0.10 6.69
CA GLY A 204 18.21 0.68 5.94
C GLY A 204 18.65 0.99 4.51
N ASP A 205 19.48 0.15 3.87
CA ASP A 205 20.03 0.36 2.52
C ASP A 205 20.75 1.70 2.38
N GLY A 206 21.54 2.08 3.38
CA GLY A 206 22.27 3.34 3.39
C GLY A 206 21.42 4.54 3.85
N ALA A 207 20.44 4.31 4.72
CA ALA A 207 19.67 5.39 5.31
C ALA A 207 20.58 6.44 5.98
N THR A 208 20.22 7.71 5.85
CA THR A 208 20.87 8.82 6.57
C THR A 208 20.61 8.72 8.07
N GLY A 209 19.44 8.22 8.45
CA GLY A 209 19.01 8.01 9.81
C GLY A 209 17.49 7.89 9.94
N TYR A 210 17.02 7.96 11.18
CA TYR A 210 15.59 7.88 11.49
C TYR A 210 15.12 9.13 12.21
N VAL A 211 13.81 9.42 12.12
CA VAL A 211 13.14 10.47 12.88
C VAL A 211 12.23 9.83 13.92
N ARG A 212 12.49 10.05 15.20
CA ARG A 212 11.68 9.52 16.29
C ARG A 212 10.32 10.18 16.33
N MET A 213 9.24 9.36 16.31
CA MET A 213 7.86 9.84 16.27
C MET A 213 7.09 9.62 17.60
N GLY A 214 7.63 8.92 18.56
CA GLY A 214 6.97 8.73 19.87
C GLY A 214 7.61 7.69 20.73
#